data_5fd8c02d2c44861ac20ff2ab270d4138
#
_entry.id   5fd8c02d2c44861ac20ff2ab270d4138
#
_cell.length_a   1.000
_cell.length_b   1.000
_cell.length_c   1.000
_cell.angle_alpha   90.00
_cell.angle_beta   90.00
_cell.angle_gamma   90.00
#
_symmetry.space_group_name_H-M   'P 1'
#
loop_
_entity.id
_entity.type
_entity.pdbx_description
1 polymer ?
#
loop_
_entity_poly.entity_id
_entity_poly.type
_entity_poly.pdbx_seq_one_letter_code
_entity_poly.pdbx_strand_id
1 'polypeptide(L)'
;MKASIMAKLDSLSERYEEVGALMSDPDIIGDQNKFRELSKEYAELEPVVKCYLNFQEVVGNIDEAKALAKDSDPDMRAMAQDELKEGEQQLEVLELDLQKLLLPKDPNDHKNVFLEIRAGTGGDEAAIFSGDLFRMYSKFAENCRWKVEVMSESSGDHGGYKEIIARIVGTGVYSQLKFESGAHRVQRVPDTESQGRIHTSACTVAIMPEADAQDAIEINKGDLRVDTFRASGSGGQHVNKTDSAIRLTHLPTGMVVECQDERSQHKNRAKAMAVLQARLDSAQDDAAAKEQSEQRKSLVGSGDRSERIRTYNFPQGRVTDHRINLTLYKLAEVMEGSLEDLVQPLVNEFQAEQLASLAD
;
A
#
# COMPACT_ATOMS: atom_id res chain seq x y z
N MET A 1 10.96 27.51 -10.16
CA MET A 1 10.76 26.78 -8.87
C MET A 1 10.85 27.67 -7.64
N LYS A 2 10.18 27.33 -6.46
CA LYS A 2 10.30 28.04 -5.17
C LYS A 2 11.69 27.75 -4.52
N ALA A 3 12.26 28.73 -3.81
CA ALA A 3 13.57 28.58 -3.17
C ALA A 3 13.59 27.43 -2.12
N SER A 4 12.49 27.21 -1.42
CA SER A 4 12.35 26.10 -0.45
C SER A 4 12.44 24.71 -1.11
N ILE A 5 11.93 24.58 -2.33
CA ILE A 5 12.00 23.33 -3.10
C ILE A 5 13.43 23.09 -3.57
N MET A 6 14.13 24.14 -4.02
CA MET A 6 15.52 24.06 -4.43
C MET A 6 16.41 23.60 -3.26
N ALA A 7 16.28 24.22 -2.09
CA ALA A 7 17.03 23.82 -0.89
C ALA A 7 16.77 22.36 -0.48
N LYS A 8 15.53 21.88 -0.66
CA LYS A 8 15.20 20.46 -0.40
C LYS A 8 15.88 19.54 -1.43
N LEU A 9 15.89 19.91 -2.69
CA LEU A 9 16.57 19.14 -3.75
C LEU A 9 18.08 19.08 -3.54
N ASP A 10 18.71 20.19 -3.13
CA ASP A 10 20.13 20.22 -2.76
C ASP A 10 20.42 19.24 -1.61
N SER A 11 19.61 19.28 -0.54
CA SER A 11 19.75 18.36 0.58
C SER A 11 19.55 16.88 0.18
N LEU A 12 18.63 16.59 -0.74
CA LEU A 12 18.43 15.23 -1.25
C LEU A 12 19.62 14.76 -2.12
N SER A 13 20.23 15.68 -2.88
CA SER A 13 21.42 15.38 -3.67
C SER A 13 22.62 15.07 -2.76
N GLU A 14 22.84 15.87 -1.71
CA GLU A 14 23.88 15.61 -0.70
C GLU A 14 23.66 14.25 -0.02
N ARG A 15 22.40 13.96 0.35
CA ARG A 15 22.05 12.67 0.97
C ARG A 15 22.29 11.49 0.06
N TYR A 16 22.00 11.62 -1.24
CA TYR A 16 22.27 10.58 -2.23
C TYR A 16 23.74 10.24 -2.34
N GLU A 17 24.62 11.26 -2.35
CA GLU A 17 26.07 11.08 -2.36
C GLU A 17 26.56 10.42 -1.06
N GLU A 18 26.04 10.85 0.10
CA GLU A 18 26.35 10.27 1.40
C GLU A 18 25.98 8.77 1.46
N VAL A 19 24.75 8.43 1.04
CA VAL A 19 24.26 7.03 1.02
C VAL A 19 25.13 6.19 0.07
N GLY A 20 25.51 6.73 -1.10
CA GLY A 20 26.41 6.07 -2.05
C GLY A 20 27.78 5.79 -1.45
N ALA A 21 28.32 6.74 -0.68
CA ALA A 21 29.59 6.58 0.02
C ALA A 21 29.48 5.53 1.15
N LEU A 22 28.39 5.57 1.96
CA LEU A 22 28.15 4.60 3.03
C LEU A 22 27.99 3.17 2.50
N MET A 23 27.34 2.97 1.36
CA MET A 23 27.20 1.66 0.73
C MET A 23 28.54 1.05 0.27
N SER A 24 29.58 1.87 0.13
CA SER A 24 30.92 1.44 -0.21
C SER A 24 31.77 1.09 1.01
N ASP A 25 31.27 1.32 2.24
CA ASP A 25 31.98 1.04 3.49
C ASP A 25 31.95 -0.48 3.79
N PRO A 26 33.14 -1.11 4.02
CA PRO A 26 33.22 -2.54 4.36
C PRO A 26 32.41 -2.95 5.59
N ASP A 27 32.28 -2.07 6.59
CA ASP A 27 31.53 -2.36 7.82
C ASP A 27 30.01 -2.43 7.55
N ILE A 28 29.52 -1.65 6.61
CA ILE A 28 28.11 -1.66 6.19
C ILE A 28 27.82 -2.82 5.24
N ILE A 29 28.75 -3.15 4.34
CA ILE A 29 28.62 -4.33 3.47
C ILE A 29 28.49 -5.61 4.30
N GLY A 30 29.13 -5.69 5.48
CA GLY A 30 29.04 -6.79 6.41
C GLY A 30 27.69 -6.88 7.16
N ASP A 31 26.93 -5.79 7.25
CA ASP A 31 25.62 -5.73 7.88
C ASP A 31 24.51 -5.74 6.82
N GLN A 32 23.97 -6.93 6.56
CA GLN A 32 22.99 -7.16 5.50
C GLN A 32 21.70 -6.33 5.66
N ASN A 33 21.29 -6.04 6.90
CA ASN A 33 20.08 -5.24 7.13
C ASN A 33 20.31 -3.77 6.81
N LYS A 34 21.40 -3.17 7.32
CA LYS A 34 21.76 -1.79 7.02
C LYS A 34 22.04 -1.57 5.53
N PHE A 35 22.75 -2.50 4.89
CA PHE A 35 23.00 -2.44 3.45
C PHE A 35 21.71 -2.46 2.64
N ARG A 36 20.73 -3.28 3.04
CA ARG A 36 19.43 -3.35 2.39
C ARG A 36 18.63 -2.06 2.55
N GLU A 37 18.64 -1.46 3.75
CA GLU A 37 17.97 -0.17 4.01
C GLU A 37 18.58 0.95 3.17
N LEU A 38 19.92 1.08 3.17
CA LEU A 38 20.62 2.08 2.38
C LEU A 38 20.43 1.87 0.88
N SER A 39 20.43 0.62 0.40
CA SER A 39 20.15 0.31 -1.01
C SER A 39 18.76 0.74 -1.44
N LYS A 40 17.77 0.58 -0.55
CA LYS A 40 16.40 1.04 -0.80
C LYS A 40 16.33 2.57 -0.84
N GLU A 41 16.95 3.25 0.13
CA GLU A 41 17.04 4.71 0.18
C GLU A 41 17.74 5.27 -1.08
N TYR A 42 18.86 4.67 -1.49
CA TYR A 42 19.58 5.03 -2.70
C TYR A 42 18.72 4.94 -3.95
N ALA A 43 18.00 3.81 -4.13
CA ALA A 43 17.11 3.60 -5.26
C ALA A 43 15.88 4.56 -5.26
N GLU A 44 15.45 5.02 -4.10
CA GLU A 44 14.36 6.00 -3.98
C GLU A 44 14.83 7.41 -4.34
N LEU A 45 16.06 7.79 -3.98
CA LEU A 45 16.65 9.11 -4.25
C LEU A 45 17.14 9.26 -5.70
N GLU A 46 17.62 8.17 -6.31
CA GLU A 46 18.24 8.17 -7.63
C GLU A 46 17.42 8.91 -8.71
N PRO A 47 16.11 8.65 -8.92
CA PRO A 47 15.32 9.31 -9.95
C PRO A 47 15.15 10.82 -9.69
N VAL A 48 15.04 11.23 -8.43
CA VAL A 48 14.92 12.64 -8.04
C VAL A 48 16.22 13.38 -8.36
N VAL A 49 17.37 12.82 -7.94
CA VAL A 49 18.67 13.45 -8.13
C VAL A 49 19.04 13.51 -9.61
N LYS A 50 18.79 12.44 -10.38
CA LYS A 50 19.03 12.47 -11.84
C LYS A 50 18.22 13.55 -12.54
N CYS A 51 16.94 13.67 -12.19
CA CYS A 51 16.08 14.71 -12.75
C CYS A 51 16.56 16.12 -12.34
N TYR A 52 17.02 16.28 -11.09
CA TYR A 52 17.54 17.54 -10.59
C TYR A 52 18.86 17.95 -11.26
N LEU A 53 19.78 17.04 -11.47
CA LEU A 53 21.03 17.30 -12.18
C LEU A 53 20.74 17.73 -13.64
N ASN A 54 19.81 17.08 -14.31
CA ASN A 54 19.40 17.47 -15.66
C ASN A 54 18.75 18.88 -15.64
N PHE A 55 17.93 19.17 -14.64
CA PHE A 55 17.34 20.51 -14.45
C PHE A 55 18.44 21.58 -14.28
N GLN A 56 19.47 21.33 -13.47
CA GLN A 56 20.59 22.26 -13.29
C GLN A 56 21.39 22.48 -14.59
N GLU A 57 21.60 21.40 -15.36
CA GLU A 57 22.27 21.48 -16.66
C GLU A 57 21.48 22.36 -17.65
N VAL A 58 20.17 22.15 -17.76
CA VAL A 58 19.30 22.96 -18.63
C VAL A 58 19.28 24.41 -18.19
N VAL A 59 19.25 24.70 -16.88
CA VAL A 59 19.34 26.07 -16.36
C VAL A 59 20.68 26.70 -16.77
N GLY A 60 21.79 25.99 -16.65
CA GLY A 60 23.12 26.45 -17.10
C GLY A 60 23.13 26.76 -18.58
N ASN A 61 22.62 25.86 -19.42
CA ASN A 61 22.55 26.05 -20.87
C ASN A 61 21.70 27.29 -21.27
N ILE A 62 20.56 27.50 -20.56
CA ILE A 62 19.73 28.68 -20.75
C ILE A 62 20.52 29.98 -20.41
N ASP A 63 21.29 29.98 -19.34
CA ASP A 63 22.08 31.17 -18.95
C ASP A 63 23.21 31.43 -19.90
N GLU A 64 23.85 30.40 -20.45
CA GLU A 64 24.85 30.52 -21.53
C GLU A 64 24.21 31.05 -22.83
N ALA A 65 23.06 30.48 -23.22
CA ALA A 65 22.32 30.95 -24.41
C ALA A 65 21.85 32.41 -24.27
N LYS A 66 21.44 32.84 -23.06
CA LYS A 66 21.14 34.27 -22.78
C LYS A 66 22.33 35.19 -22.94
N ALA A 67 23.54 34.70 -22.64
CA ALA A 67 24.77 35.46 -22.85
C ALA A 67 25.10 35.55 -24.36
N LEU A 68 24.98 34.45 -25.10
CA LEU A 68 25.19 34.38 -26.55
C LEU A 68 24.16 35.18 -27.34
N ALA A 69 22.92 35.29 -26.86
CA ALA A 69 21.90 36.12 -27.51
C ALA A 69 22.25 37.60 -27.55
N LYS A 70 23.28 38.04 -26.82
CA LYS A 70 23.78 39.42 -26.81
C LYS A 70 25.02 39.59 -27.71
N ASP A 71 25.44 38.54 -28.41
CA ASP A 71 26.61 38.59 -29.31
C ASP A 71 26.38 39.57 -30.49
N SER A 72 27.46 40.07 -31.05
CA SER A 72 27.44 40.95 -32.23
C SER A 72 27.06 40.21 -33.52
N ASP A 73 27.32 38.89 -33.60
CA ASP A 73 27.04 38.05 -34.76
C ASP A 73 25.54 37.70 -34.87
N PRO A 74 24.88 38.01 -36.01
CA PRO A 74 23.49 37.69 -36.24
C PRO A 74 23.19 36.18 -36.21
N ASP A 75 24.08 35.35 -36.72
CA ASP A 75 23.87 33.89 -36.78
C ASP A 75 23.95 33.26 -35.40
N MET A 76 24.89 33.72 -34.57
CA MET A 76 25.01 33.32 -33.17
C MET A 76 23.79 33.70 -32.36
N ARG A 77 23.21 34.89 -32.59
CA ARG A 77 21.99 35.31 -31.92
C ARG A 77 20.78 34.46 -32.32
N ALA A 78 20.68 34.07 -33.59
CA ALA A 78 19.60 33.22 -34.05
C ALA A 78 19.67 31.83 -33.42
N MET A 79 20.85 31.19 -33.39
CA MET A 79 21.05 29.92 -32.69
C MET A 79 20.71 30.02 -31.20
N ALA A 80 21.20 31.05 -30.54
CA ALA A 80 20.90 31.25 -29.10
C ALA A 80 19.41 31.44 -28.81
N GLN A 81 18.65 32.04 -29.72
CA GLN A 81 17.21 32.19 -29.58
C GLN A 81 16.46 30.84 -29.70
N ASP A 82 16.91 29.97 -30.60
CA ASP A 82 16.33 28.63 -30.75
C ASP A 82 16.68 27.77 -29.53
N GLU A 83 17.93 27.80 -29.05
CA GLU A 83 18.33 27.10 -27.82
C GLU A 83 17.58 27.60 -26.58
N LEU A 84 17.35 28.90 -26.46
CA LEU A 84 16.54 29.47 -25.37
C LEU A 84 15.10 28.91 -25.38
N LYS A 85 14.47 28.86 -26.55
CA LYS A 85 13.12 28.37 -26.68
C LYS A 85 12.98 26.89 -26.33
N GLU A 86 13.93 26.07 -26.81
CA GLU A 86 13.98 24.65 -26.49
C GLU A 86 14.28 24.42 -25.00
N GLY A 87 15.23 25.15 -24.44
CA GLY A 87 15.60 25.07 -23.03
C GLY A 87 14.47 25.48 -22.10
N GLU A 88 13.71 26.56 -22.42
CA GLU A 88 12.56 26.98 -21.63
C GLU A 88 11.46 25.92 -21.62
N GLN A 89 11.19 25.26 -22.76
CA GLN A 89 10.23 24.15 -22.81
C GLN A 89 10.68 22.94 -22.00
N GLN A 90 11.96 22.57 -22.09
CA GLN A 90 12.52 21.49 -21.29
C GLN A 90 12.48 21.82 -19.80
N LEU A 91 12.76 23.05 -19.42
CA LEU A 91 12.74 23.49 -18.02
C LEU A 91 11.33 23.34 -17.42
N GLU A 92 10.27 23.71 -18.16
CA GLU A 92 8.89 23.59 -17.71
C GLU A 92 8.52 22.11 -17.45
N VAL A 93 8.92 21.21 -18.35
CA VAL A 93 8.70 19.77 -18.18
C VAL A 93 9.46 19.23 -16.97
N LEU A 94 10.75 19.58 -16.83
CA LEU A 94 11.58 19.12 -15.71
C LEU A 94 11.10 19.68 -14.36
N GLU A 95 10.59 20.92 -14.30
CA GLU A 95 9.99 21.46 -13.09
C GLU A 95 8.76 20.64 -12.65
N LEU A 96 7.92 20.27 -13.60
CA LEU A 96 6.73 19.47 -13.34
C LEU A 96 7.10 18.04 -12.88
N ASP A 97 8.10 17.44 -13.51
CA ASP A 97 8.57 16.10 -13.15
C ASP A 97 9.25 16.08 -11.78
N LEU A 98 10.06 17.08 -11.44
CA LEU A 98 10.63 17.25 -10.11
C LEU A 98 9.55 17.43 -9.04
N GLN A 99 8.52 18.21 -9.32
CA GLN A 99 7.41 18.38 -8.39
C GLN A 99 6.69 17.04 -8.14
N LYS A 100 6.45 16.25 -9.20
CA LYS A 100 5.86 14.90 -9.06
C LYS A 100 6.76 13.95 -8.26
N LEU A 101 8.07 13.96 -8.50
CA LEU A 101 9.03 13.12 -7.80
C LEU A 101 9.20 13.48 -6.31
N LEU A 102 8.95 14.74 -5.95
CA LEU A 102 8.97 15.23 -4.57
C LEU A 102 7.68 14.96 -3.79
N LEU A 103 6.62 14.48 -4.45
CA LEU A 103 5.40 14.09 -3.76
C LEU A 103 5.70 12.97 -2.75
N PRO A 104 5.09 13.03 -1.57
CA PRO A 104 5.23 11.96 -0.59
C PRO A 104 4.71 10.65 -1.19
N LYS A 105 5.61 9.69 -1.37
CA LYS A 105 5.23 8.34 -1.79
C LYS A 105 4.56 7.62 -0.62
N ASP A 106 3.48 6.92 -0.90
CA ASP A 106 2.85 6.04 0.09
C ASP A 106 3.86 4.92 0.46
N PRO A 107 4.18 4.73 1.74
CA PRO A 107 5.11 3.69 2.16
C PRO A 107 4.68 2.28 1.73
N ASN A 108 3.41 2.10 1.39
CA ASN A 108 2.86 0.83 0.94
C ASN A 108 2.93 0.63 -0.59
N ASP A 109 3.31 1.65 -1.37
CA ASP A 109 3.27 1.58 -2.84
C ASP A 109 4.10 0.42 -3.44
N HIS A 110 5.13 -0.04 -2.74
CA HIS A 110 5.98 -1.16 -3.15
C HIS A 110 5.47 -2.53 -2.69
N LYS A 111 4.42 -2.58 -1.85
CA LYS A 111 3.91 -3.82 -1.25
C LYS A 111 3.04 -4.61 -2.22
N ASN A 112 3.00 -5.92 -1.98
CA ASN A 112 1.98 -6.78 -2.55
C ASN A 112 0.61 -6.43 -1.93
N VAL A 113 -0.47 -6.92 -2.52
CA VAL A 113 -1.81 -6.63 -2.04
C VAL A 113 -2.64 -7.89 -1.85
N PHE A 114 -3.59 -7.79 -0.92
CA PHE A 114 -4.75 -8.66 -0.88
C PHE A 114 -5.91 -7.96 -1.57
N LEU A 115 -6.39 -8.57 -2.66
CA LEU A 115 -7.61 -8.19 -3.37
C LEU A 115 -8.76 -9.00 -2.78
N GLU A 116 -9.72 -8.32 -2.18
CA GLU A 116 -10.95 -8.92 -1.68
C GLU A 116 -12.12 -8.37 -2.48
N ILE A 117 -12.94 -9.26 -3.05
CA ILE A 117 -14.16 -8.90 -3.76
C ILE A 117 -15.31 -9.64 -3.09
N ARG A 118 -16.34 -8.88 -2.70
CA ARG A 118 -17.57 -9.43 -2.10
C ARG A 118 -18.79 -9.02 -2.91
N ALA A 119 -19.69 -9.96 -3.09
CA ALA A 119 -21.01 -9.68 -3.61
C ALA A 119 -21.77 -8.81 -2.60
N GLY A 120 -22.26 -7.68 -3.07
CA GLY A 120 -23.06 -6.74 -2.28
C GLY A 120 -24.55 -6.85 -2.62
N THR A 121 -25.19 -5.73 -2.87
CA THR A 121 -26.62 -5.68 -3.22
C THR A 121 -26.88 -6.24 -4.60
N GLY A 122 -27.71 -7.29 -4.75
CA GLY A 122 -28.10 -7.84 -6.05
C GLY A 122 -28.20 -9.37 -6.11
N GLY A 123 -27.97 -10.07 -4.99
CA GLY A 123 -28.09 -11.53 -4.92
C GLY A 123 -27.13 -12.24 -5.86
N ASP A 124 -27.64 -13.22 -6.62
CA ASP A 124 -26.84 -14.05 -7.52
C ASP A 124 -26.11 -13.24 -8.61
N GLU A 125 -26.73 -12.18 -9.12
CA GLU A 125 -26.13 -11.30 -10.09
C GLU A 125 -24.89 -10.58 -9.53
N ALA A 126 -24.92 -10.17 -8.26
CA ALA A 126 -23.75 -9.61 -7.60
C ALA A 126 -22.62 -10.65 -7.46
N ALA A 127 -22.96 -11.92 -7.20
CA ALA A 127 -21.98 -13.00 -7.14
C ALA A 127 -21.35 -13.28 -8.52
N ILE A 128 -22.14 -13.30 -9.60
CA ILE A 128 -21.64 -13.45 -10.97
C ILE A 128 -20.72 -12.27 -11.32
N PHE A 129 -21.14 -11.05 -11.00
CA PHE A 129 -20.34 -9.84 -11.28
C PHE A 129 -19.04 -9.80 -10.48
N SER A 130 -19.01 -10.33 -9.24
CA SER A 130 -17.76 -10.45 -8.50
C SER A 130 -16.76 -11.38 -9.20
N GLY A 131 -17.25 -12.45 -9.85
CA GLY A 131 -16.44 -13.32 -10.71
C GLY A 131 -15.89 -12.60 -11.94
N ASP A 132 -16.71 -11.76 -12.58
CA ASP A 132 -16.29 -10.94 -13.71
C ASP A 132 -15.20 -9.92 -13.30
N LEU A 133 -15.37 -9.25 -12.15
CA LEU A 133 -14.37 -8.34 -11.61
C LEU A 133 -13.06 -9.07 -11.28
N PHE A 134 -13.15 -10.23 -10.65
CA PHE A 134 -11.96 -11.04 -10.36
C PHE A 134 -11.21 -11.44 -11.63
N ARG A 135 -11.93 -11.84 -12.66
CA ARG A 135 -11.35 -12.14 -13.98
C ARG A 135 -10.68 -10.90 -14.59
N MET A 136 -11.33 -9.75 -14.53
CA MET A 136 -10.79 -8.47 -15.01
C MET A 136 -9.47 -8.12 -14.32
N TYR A 137 -9.42 -8.18 -12.97
CA TYR A 137 -8.20 -7.90 -12.22
C TYR A 137 -7.11 -8.96 -12.44
N SER A 138 -7.48 -10.22 -12.60
CA SER A 138 -6.51 -11.29 -12.92
C SER A 138 -5.84 -11.07 -14.27
N LYS A 139 -6.61 -10.68 -15.30
CA LYS A 139 -6.05 -10.33 -16.61
C LYS A 139 -5.19 -9.08 -16.59
N PHE A 140 -5.60 -8.07 -15.82
CA PHE A 140 -4.77 -6.89 -15.62
C PHE A 140 -3.44 -7.25 -14.94
N ALA A 141 -3.47 -8.10 -13.92
CA ALA A 141 -2.28 -8.60 -13.26
C ALA A 141 -1.36 -9.37 -14.23
N GLU A 142 -1.92 -10.21 -15.10
CA GLU A 142 -1.17 -10.91 -16.16
C GLU A 142 -0.49 -9.93 -17.11
N ASN A 143 -1.20 -8.89 -17.56
CA ASN A 143 -0.65 -7.84 -18.43
C ASN A 143 0.53 -7.12 -17.76
N CYS A 144 0.43 -6.87 -16.45
CA CYS A 144 1.49 -6.27 -15.64
C CYS A 144 2.58 -7.27 -15.21
N ARG A 145 2.47 -8.56 -15.59
CA ARG A 145 3.37 -9.65 -15.16
C ARG A 145 3.38 -9.88 -13.65
N TRP A 146 2.26 -9.65 -13.00
CA TRP A 146 2.07 -9.95 -11.59
C TRP A 146 1.52 -11.36 -11.41
N LYS A 147 1.81 -11.97 -10.28
CA LYS A 147 1.30 -13.29 -9.91
C LYS A 147 0.06 -13.16 -9.04
N VAL A 148 -1.01 -13.88 -9.40
CA VAL A 148 -2.25 -13.94 -8.62
C VAL A 148 -2.35 -15.30 -7.92
N GLU A 149 -2.57 -15.29 -6.61
CA GLU A 149 -2.71 -16.47 -5.76
C GLU A 149 -4.05 -16.39 -5.03
N VAL A 150 -4.98 -17.31 -5.33
CA VAL A 150 -6.26 -17.37 -4.62
C VAL A 150 -6.02 -17.92 -3.22
N MET A 151 -6.41 -17.14 -2.21
CA MET A 151 -6.26 -17.51 -0.79
C MET A 151 -7.51 -18.13 -0.21
N SER A 152 -8.68 -17.59 -0.57
CA SER A 152 -9.98 -18.07 -0.11
C SER A 152 -11.04 -17.72 -1.13
N GLU A 153 -12.00 -18.62 -1.32
CA GLU A 153 -13.15 -18.39 -2.17
C GLU A 153 -14.43 -18.98 -1.57
N SER A 154 -15.54 -18.28 -1.77
CA SER A 154 -16.88 -18.74 -1.48
C SER A 154 -17.72 -18.60 -2.74
N SER A 155 -18.04 -19.72 -3.38
CA SER A 155 -18.75 -19.72 -4.65
C SER A 155 -20.19 -19.27 -4.53
N GLY A 156 -20.73 -18.61 -5.55
CA GLY A 156 -22.15 -18.30 -5.70
C GLY A 156 -22.96 -19.50 -6.16
N ASP A 157 -24.25 -19.52 -5.85
CA ASP A 157 -25.13 -20.65 -6.16
C ASP A 157 -25.39 -20.77 -7.68
N HIS A 158 -25.28 -19.68 -8.42
CA HIS A 158 -25.44 -19.59 -9.88
C HIS A 158 -24.13 -19.20 -10.60
N GLY A 159 -22.98 -19.47 -9.99
CA GLY A 159 -21.65 -19.09 -10.48
C GLY A 159 -21.13 -17.79 -9.86
N GLY A 160 -19.88 -17.45 -10.22
CA GLY A 160 -19.18 -16.35 -9.56
C GLY A 160 -18.85 -16.61 -8.11
N TYR A 161 -18.65 -15.56 -7.34
CA TYR A 161 -18.21 -15.65 -5.94
C TYR A 161 -19.07 -14.78 -5.02
N LYS A 162 -19.52 -15.34 -3.90
CA LYS A 162 -20.06 -14.56 -2.77
C LYS A 162 -18.93 -13.74 -2.13
N GLU A 163 -17.75 -14.33 -2.07
CA GLU A 163 -16.51 -13.71 -1.62
C GLU A 163 -15.34 -14.38 -2.30
N ILE A 164 -14.35 -13.61 -2.72
CA ILE A 164 -13.06 -14.11 -3.17
C ILE A 164 -11.95 -13.22 -2.63
N ILE A 165 -10.90 -13.85 -2.09
CA ILE A 165 -9.70 -13.19 -1.59
C ILE A 165 -8.52 -13.76 -2.35
N ALA A 166 -7.76 -12.89 -3.01
CA ALA A 166 -6.56 -13.25 -3.74
C ALA A 166 -5.39 -12.36 -3.33
N ARG A 167 -4.20 -12.93 -3.28
CA ARG A 167 -2.95 -12.21 -3.11
C ARG A 167 -2.36 -11.90 -4.48
N ILE A 168 -2.01 -10.66 -4.73
CA ILE A 168 -1.36 -10.22 -5.97
C ILE A 168 0.07 -9.79 -5.63
N VAL A 169 1.04 -10.45 -6.27
CA VAL A 169 2.47 -10.30 -6.00
C VAL A 169 3.16 -9.72 -7.23
N GLY A 170 3.86 -8.62 -7.04
CA GLY A 170 4.60 -7.95 -8.12
C GLY A 170 5.12 -6.58 -7.71
N THR A 171 5.80 -5.93 -8.64
CA THR A 171 6.36 -4.58 -8.39
C THR A 171 5.28 -3.52 -8.58
N GLY A 172 5.07 -2.66 -7.57
CA GLY A 172 4.17 -1.52 -7.65
C GLY A 172 2.68 -1.89 -7.70
N VAL A 173 2.30 -3.06 -7.20
CA VAL A 173 0.91 -3.52 -7.24
C VAL A 173 -0.01 -2.58 -6.47
N TYR A 174 0.37 -2.22 -5.23
CA TYR A 174 -0.44 -1.35 -4.41
C TYR A 174 -0.58 0.06 -5.02
N SER A 175 0.49 0.61 -5.58
CA SER A 175 0.47 1.95 -6.19
C SER A 175 -0.57 2.10 -7.31
N GLN A 176 -0.85 1.02 -8.05
CA GLN A 176 -1.83 1.01 -9.14
C GLN A 176 -3.24 0.62 -8.66
N LEU A 177 -3.35 -0.36 -7.77
CA LEU A 177 -4.64 -0.91 -7.37
C LEU A 177 -5.29 -0.20 -6.18
N LYS A 178 -4.56 0.60 -5.39
CA LYS A 178 -5.10 1.28 -4.19
C LYS A 178 -6.36 2.09 -4.44
N PHE A 179 -6.53 2.61 -5.66
CA PHE A 179 -7.71 3.38 -6.07
C PHE A 179 -8.92 2.51 -6.46
N GLU A 180 -8.78 1.19 -6.50
CA GLU A 180 -9.86 0.27 -6.86
C GLU A 180 -10.77 -0.08 -5.67
N SER A 181 -10.42 0.32 -4.45
CA SER A 181 -11.23 0.07 -3.26
C SER A 181 -12.53 0.89 -3.28
N GLY A 182 -13.66 0.20 -3.06
CA GLY A 182 -14.98 0.83 -3.00
C GLY A 182 -16.10 -0.04 -3.58
N ALA A 183 -17.26 0.57 -3.81
CA ALA A 183 -18.41 -0.09 -4.40
C ALA A 183 -18.43 0.03 -5.94
N HIS A 184 -18.45 -1.10 -6.61
CA HIS A 184 -18.53 -1.24 -8.07
C HIS A 184 -19.93 -1.64 -8.47
N ARG A 185 -20.58 -0.82 -9.29
CA ARG A 185 -21.96 -1.02 -9.72
C ARG A 185 -22.04 -1.54 -11.13
N VAL A 186 -22.81 -2.59 -11.35
CA VAL A 186 -23.11 -3.14 -12.67
C VAL A 186 -24.55 -2.85 -13.08
N GLN A 187 -24.75 -2.58 -14.36
CA GLN A 187 -26.05 -2.43 -15.01
C GLN A 187 -26.05 -3.34 -16.25
N ARG A 188 -26.76 -4.47 -16.16
CA ARG A 188 -26.96 -5.40 -17.29
C ARG A 188 -28.21 -6.24 -17.07
N VAL A 189 -28.61 -6.96 -18.11
CA VAL A 189 -29.60 -8.05 -17.97
C VAL A 189 -28.84 -9.26 -17.41
N PRO A 190 -29.15 -9.75 -16.22
CA PRO A 190 -28.49 -10.94 -15.66
C PRO A 190 -28.82 -12.20 -16.49
N ASP A 191 -27.90 -13.16 -16.48
CA ASP A 191 -28.14 -14.49 -17.09
C ASP A 191 -29.31 -15.24 -16.40
N THR A 192 -29.61 -14.88 -15.17
CA THR A 192 -30.72 -15.41 -14.37
C THR A 192 -32.08 -14.73 -14.64
N GLU A 193 -32.12 -13.67 -15.47
CA GLU A 193 -33.34 -12.90 -15.75
C GLU A 193 -34.00 -13.36 -17.05
N SER A 194 -35.18 -13.93 -16.92
CA SER A 194 -35.93 -14.46 -18.08
C SER A 194 -36.72 -13.42 -18.87
N GLN A 195 -37.00 -12.23 -18.28
CA GLN A 195 -37.84 -11.18 -18.89
C GLN A 195 -37.03 -10.06 -19.54
N GLY A 196 -35.69 -10.18 -19.59
CA GLY A 196 -34.81 -9.20 -20.23
C GLY A 196 -34.73 -7.84 -19.53
N ARG A 197 -35.07 -7.77 -18.24
CA ARG A 197 -34.97 -6.51 -17.48
C ARG A 197 -33.55 -6.22 -17.07
N ILE A 198 -33.16 -4.96 -17.18
CA ILE A 198 -31.85 -4.48 -16.70
C ILE A 198 -31.88 -4.43 -15.19
N HIS A 199 -31.00 -5.17 -14.53
CA HIS A 199 -30.79 -5.10 -13.11
C HIS A 199 -29.62 -4.21 -12.76
N THR A 200 -29.65 -3.64 -11.56
CA THR A 200 -28.55 -2.86 -10.99
C THR A 200 -28.06 -3.58 -9.75
N SER A 201 -26.86 -4.17 -9.85
CA SER A 201 -26.20 -4.87 -8.74
C SER A 201 -24.91 -4.18 -8.37
N ALA A 202 -24.36 -4.49 -7.22
CA ALA A 202 -23.12 -3.92 -6.75
C ALA A 202 -22.25 -4.99 -6.05
N CYS A 203 -20.96 -4.87 -6.25
CA CYS A 203 -19.91 -5.59 -5.51
C CYS A 203 -19.03 -4.59 -4.78
N THR A 204 -18.41 -5.04 -3.71
CA THR A 204 -17.39 -4.27 -3.01
C THR A 204 -16.02 -4.84 -3.29
N VAL A 205 -15.07 -3.97 -3.57
CA VAL A 205 -13.66 -4.30 -3.77
C VAL A 205 -12.86 -3.66 -2.65
N ALA A 206 -11.98 -4.42 -1.99
CA ALA A 206 -11.04 -3.89 -1.03
C ALA A 206 -9.62 -4.30 -1.45
N ILE A 207 -8.75 -3.32 -1.53
CA ILE A 207 -7.31 -3.51 -1.78
C ILE A 207 -6.58 -3.17 -0.49
N MET A 208 -5.96 -4.18 0.10
CA MET A 208 -5.22 -4.03 1.35
C MET A 208 -3.74 -4.34 1.09
N PRO A 209 -2.81 -3.49 1.54
CA PRO A 209 -1.38 -3.81 1.43
C PRO A 209 -1.05 -5.02 2.29
N GLU A 210 -0.14 -5.87 1.80
CA GLU A 210 0.38 -6.98 2.59
C GLU A 210 1.12 -6.41 3.80
N ALA A 211 0.74 -6.84 5.00
CA ALA A 211 1.42 -6.45 6.23
C ALA A 211 2.84 -7.03 6.24
N ASP A 212 3.80 -6.24 6.75
CA ASP A 212 5.13 -6.76 7.00
C ASP A 212 5.04 -7.86 8.08
N ALA A 213 5.89 -8.88 7.96
CA ALA A 213 5.96 -9.93 8.98
C ALA A 213 6.22 -9.27 10.34
N GLN A 214 5.28 -9.45 11.27
CA GLN A 214 5.47 -8.93 12.61
C GLN A 214 6.55 -9.77 13.30
N ASP A 215 7.56 -9.10 13.86
CA ASP A 215 8.55 -9.77 14.70
C ASP A 215 7.86 -10.29 15.96
N ALA A 216 8.22 -11.53 16.35
CA ALA A 216 7.73 -12.11 17.59
C ALA A 216 8.04 -11.17 18.77
N ILE A 217 7.07 -10.97 19.66
CA ILE A 217 7.25 -10.11 20.83
C ILE A 217 8.38 -10.71 21.69
N GLU A 218 9.51 -10.02 21.77
CA GLU A 218 10.53 -10.35 22.75
C GLU A 218 10.15 -9.78 24.12
N ILE A 219 9.85 -10.67 25.07
CA ILE A 219 9.54 -10.25 26.45
C ILE A 219 10.83 -9.81 27.14
N ASN A 220 10.95 -8.50 27.38
CA ASN A 220 12.06 -7.98 28.16
C ASN A 220 11.88 -8.37 29.65
N LYS A 221 12.91 -8.96 30.25
CA LYS A 221 12.88 -9.38 31.67
C LYS A 221 12.68 -8.21 32.63
N GLY A 222 13.06 -6.98 32.23
CA GLY A 222 12.84 -5.76 33.01
C GLY A 222 11.38 -5.35 33.14
N ASP A 223 10.55 -5.77 32.16
CA ASP A 223 9.12 -5.46 32.11
C ASP A 223 8.25 -6.50 32.82
N LEU A 224 8.90 -7.49 33.45
CA LEU A 224 8.22 -8.56 34.18
C LEU A 224 8.37 -8.38 35.69
N ARG A 225 7.24 -8.28 36.37
CA ARG A 225 7.16 -8.50 37.80
C ARG A 225 6.88 -9.97 38.09
N VAL A 226 7.74 -10.59 38.90
CA VAL A 226 7.64 -12.00 39.26
C VAL A 226 7.32 -12.11 40.74
N ASP A 227 6.15 -12.57 41.08
CA ASP A 227 5.71 -12.81 42.45
C ASP A 227 5.64 -14.33 42.68
N THR A 228 6.19 -14.79 43.81
CA THR A 228 6.12 -16.20 44.23
C THR A 228 5.16 -16.35 45.41
N PHE A 229 4.34 -17.37 45.39
CA PHE A 229 3.37 -17.63 46.46
C PHE A 229 3.17 -19.15 46.66
N ARG A 230 2.44 -19.46 47.72
CA ARG A 230 2.13 -20.88 48.05
C ARG A 230 0.98 -21.35 47.16
N ALA A 231 1.18 -22.52 46.55
CA ALA A 231 0.13 -23.13 45.77
C ALA A 231 -1.08 -23.48 46.66
N SER A 232 -2.28 -23.22 46.16
CA SER A 232 -3.54 -23.62 46.82
C SER A 232 -4.09 -24.88 46.15
N GLY A 233 -4.40 -25.91 46.91
CA GLY A 233 -4.99 -27.15 46.39
C GLY A 233 -4.86 -28.33 47.31
N SER A 234 -5.47 -29.48 46.96
CA SER A 234 -5.36 -30.74 47.64
C SER A 234 -3.94 -31.30 47.49
N GLY A 235 -3.07 -31.05 48.43
CA GLY A 235 -1.69 -31.52 48.40
C GLY A 235 -1.13 -31.73 49.79
N GLY A 236 -0.07 -32.57 49.91
CA GLY A 236 0.60 -32.88 51.15
C GLY A 236 1.45 -31.72 51.69
N GLN A 237 2.27 -31.99 52.71
CA GLN A 237 3.06 -31.00 53.44
C GLN A 237 3.97 -30.12 52.55
N HIS A 238 4.37 -30.58 51.39
CA HIS A 238 5.21 -29.84 50.44
C HIS A 238 4.46 -28.66 49.74
N VAL A 239 3.19 -28.86 49.37
CA VAL A 239 2.36 -27.84 48.70
C VAL A 239 2.08 -26.66 49.63
N ASN A 240 1.87 -26.94 50.93
CA ASN A 240 1.51 -25.95 51.93
C ASN A 240 2.71 -25.20 52.57
N LYS A 241 3.94 -25.67 52.36
CA LYS A 241 5.15 -25.07 52.97
C LYS A 241 6.09 -24.38 51.96
N THR A 242 5.99 -24.69 50.67
CA THR A 242 6.93 -24.21 49.66
C THR A 242 6.26 -23.21 48.72
N ASP A 243 6.90 -22.07 48.48
CA ASP A 243 6.43 -21.03 47.54
C ASP A 243 6.76 -21.50 46.09
N SER A 244 6.04 -22.50 45.60
CA SER A 244 6.25 -23.09 44.28
C SER A 244 5.42 -22.47 43.18
N ALA A 245 4.33 -21.77 43.53
CA ALA A 245 3.49 -21.06 42.58
C ALA A 245 4.10 -19.72 42.15
N ILE A 246 3.91 -19.39 40.90
CA ILE A 246 4.43 -18.15 40.29
C ILE A 246 3.28 -17.34 39.67
N ARG A 247 3.34 -16.03 39.91
CA ARG A 247 2.55 -15.03 39.20
C ARG A 247 3.50 -14.13 38.41
N LEU A 248 3.31 -14.08 37.11
CA LEU A 248 4.00 -13.15 36.23
C LEU A 248 3.04 -12.02 35.84
N THR A 249 3.49 -10.80 36.05
CA THR A 249 2.76 -9.59 35.60
C THR A 249 3.62 -8.87 34.58
N HIS A 250 3.12 -8.72 33.38
CA HIS A 250 3.75 -7.89 32.34
C HIS A 250 3.35 -6.43 32.58
N LEU A 251 4.30 -5.61 33.03
CA LEU A 251 4.05 -4.24 33.49
C LEU A 251 3.45 -3.34 32.40
N PRO A 252 3.91 -3.36 31.12
CA PRO A 252 3.37 -2.48 30.09
C PRO A 252 1.91 -2.76 29.74
N THR A 253 1.50 -4.05 29.68
CA THR A 253 0.14 -4.45 29.29
C THR A 253 -0.78 -4.74 30.48
N GLY A 254 -0.22 -4.85 31.69
CA GLY A 254 -0.95 -5.28 32.90
C GLY A 254 -1.40 -6.73 32.89
N MET A 255 -0.93 -7.54 31.91
CA MET A 255 -1.34 -8.94 31.75
C MET A 255 -0.75 -9.79 32.86
N VAL A 256 -1.59 -10.61 33.49
CA VAL A 256 -1.19 -11.47 34.61
C VAL A 256 -1.38 -12.93 34.25
N VAL A 257 -0.35 -13.73 34.53
CA VAL A 257 -0.37 -15.21 34.37
C VAL A 257 0.08 -15.85 35.66
N GLU A 258 -0.70 -16.81 36.15
CA GLU A 258 -0.38 -17.62 37.30
C GLU A 258 -0.18 -19.07 36.90
N CYS A 259 0.83 -19.71 37.46
CA CYS A 259 1.08 -21.13 37.27
C CYS A 259 1.47 -21.81 38.63
N GLN A 260 0.72 -22.86 38.98
CA GLN A 260 0.94 -23.63 40.23
C GLN A 260 0.85 -25.14 40.02
N ASP A 261 0.94 -25.60 38.77
CA ASP A 261 0.68 -27.00 38.38
C ASP A 261 1.80 -27.94 38.82
N GLU A 262 3.03 -27.45 38.83
CA GLU A 262 4.23 -28.23 39.08
C GLU A 262 4.77 -28.01 40.52
N ARG A 263 5.45 -29.01 41.03
CA ARG A 263 6.16 -28.89 42.35
C ARG A 263 7.40 -28.01 42.28
N SER A 264 7.93 -27.78 41.07
CA SER A 264 9.14 -26.99 40.83
C SER A 264 8.79 -25.58 40.43
N GLN A 265 9.27 -24.60 41.20
CA GLN A 265 9.14 -23.19 40.92
C GLN A 265 9.69 -22.82 39.51
N HIS A 266 10.83 -23.40 39.13
CA HIS A 266 11.46 -23.19 37.82
C HIS A 266 10.59 -23.66 36.66
N LYS A 267 9.95 -24.84 36.82
CA LYS A 267 9.01 -25.36 35.81
C LYS A 267 7.76 -24.50 35.70
N ASN A 268 7.21 -24.07 36.83
CA ASN A 268 6.07 -23.17 36.85
C ASN A 268 6.40 -21.83 36.18
N ARG A 269 7.61 -21.29 36.41
CA ARG A 269 8.08 -20.05 35.76
C ARG A 269 8.21 -20.22 34.27
N ALA A 270 8.80 -21.30 33.79
CA ALA A 270 8.92 -21.56 32.36
C ALA A 270 7.55 -21.71 31.69
N LYS A 271 6.62 -22.40 32.35
CA LYS A 271 5.25 -22.61 31.88
C LYS A 271 4.46 -21.30 31.85
N ALA A 272 4.54 -20.49 32.93
CA ALA A 272 3.92 -19.19 33.03
C ALA A 272 4.46 -18.22 31.95
N MET A 273 5.77 -18.29 31.66
CA MET A 273 6.38 -17.50 30.61
C MET A 273 5.86 -17.87 29.23
N ALA A 274 5.76 -19.17 28.92
CA ALA A 274 5.20 -19.64 27.65
C ALA A 274 3.72 -19.23 27.48
N VAL A 275 2.93 -19.30 28.55
CA VAL A 275 1.53 -18.86 28.52
C VAL A 275 1.42 -17.34 28.36
N LEU A 276 2.31 -16.59 29.01
CA LEU A 276 2.35 -15.13 28.87
C LEU A 276 2.71 -14.73 27.42
N GLN A 277 3.74 -15.35 26.84
CA GLN A 277 4.11 -15.15 25.45
C GLN A 277 2.93 -15.40 24.51
N ALA A 278 2.29 -16.57 24.60
CA ALA A 278 1.15 -16.91 23.77
C ALA A 278 -0.03 -15.92 23.91
N ARG A 279 -0.25 -15.38 25.12
CA ARG A 279 -1.31 -14.37 25.34
C ARG A 279 -0.95 -13.01 24.76
N LEU A 280 0.33 -12.62 24.84
CA LEU A 280 0.80 -11.36 24.25
C LEU A 280 0.72 -11.44 22.73
N ASP A 281 1.19 -12.54 22.13
CA ASP A 281 1.11 -12.78 20.68
C ASP A 281 -0.37 -12.76 20.21
N SER A 282 -1.27 -13.47 20.93
CA SER A 282 -2.71 -13.44 20.61
C SER A 282 -3.34 -12.05 20.73
N ALA A 283 -2.93 -11.26 21.74
CA ALA A 283 -3.45 -9.89 21.90
C ALA A 283 -2.95 -8.96 20.79
N GLN A 284 -1.75 -9.17 20.28
CA GLN A 284 -1.20 -8.44 19.14
C GLN A 284 -1.94 -8.80 17.85
N ASP A 285 -2.18 -10.10 17.63
CA ASP A 285 -2.93 -10.60 16.48
C ASP A 285 -4.38 -10.06 16.47
N ASP A 286 -5.04 -10.05 17.63
CA ASP A 286 -6.40 -9.50 17.80
C ASP A 286 -6.43 -7.99 17.51
N ALA A 287 -5.42 -7.24 17.96
CA ALA A 287 -5.30 -5.81 17.70
C ALA A 287 -5.08 -5.54 16.21
N ALA A 288 -4.19 -6.28 15.56
CA ALA A 288 -3.93 -6.18 14.13
C ALA A 288 -5.16 -6.55 13.29
N ALA A 289 -5.86 -7.63 13.66
CA ALA A 289 -7.11 -8.04 12.99
C ALA A 289 -8.21 -6.98 13.10
N LYS A 290 -8.32 -6.33 14.28
CA LYS A 290 -9.27 -5.24 14.49
C LYS A 290 -8.92 -4.02 13.62
N GLU A 291 -7.67 -3.62 13.57
CA GLU A 291 -7.20 -2.52 12.73
C GLU A 291 -7.47 -2.80 11.25
N GLN A 292 -7.14 -4.01 10.76
CA GLN A 292 -7.45 -4.41 9.38
C GLN A 292 -8.95 -4.38 9.10
N SER A 293 -9.79 -4.80 10.07
CA SER A 293 -11.24 -4.76 9.92
C SER A 293 -11.76 -3.33 9.82
N GLU A 294 -11.22 -2.41 10.62
CA GLU A 294 -11.57 -0.99 10.59
C GLU A 294 -11.11 -0.33 9.28
N GLN A 295 -9.90 -0.62 8.81
CA GLN A 295 -9.37 -0.16 7.53
C GLN A 295 -10.24 -0.66 6.37
N ARG A 296 -10.56 -1.96 6.34
CA ARG A 296 -11.47 -2.54 5.33
C ARG A 296 -12.82 -1.82 5.31
N LYS A 297 -13.42 -1.60 6.47
CA LYS A 297 -14.70 -0.90 6.59
C LYS A 297 -14.62 0.54 6.08
N SER A 298 -13.52 1.22 6.32
CA SER A 298 -13.25 2.57 5.80
C SER A 298 -13.14 2.58 4.27
N LEU A 299 -12.46 1.58 3.67
CA LEU A 299 -12.25 1.48 2.22
C LEU A 299 -13.53 1.17 1.45
N VAL A 300 -14.42 0.36 2.02
CA VAL A 300 -15.60 -0.18 1.33
C VAL A 300 -16.87 0.64 1.60
N GLY A 301 -16.89 1.42 2.69
CA GLY A 301 -18.08 2.15 3.13
C GLY A 301 -19.22 1.22 3.54
N SER A 302 -20.46 1.58 3.23
CA SER A 302 -21.64 0.75 3.50
C SER A 302 -21.83 -0.40 2.51
N GLY A 303 -21.13 -0.40 1.37
CA GLY A 303 -21.34 -1.33 0.26
C GLY A 303 -22.66 -1.13 -0.48
N ASP A 304 -23.37 -0.03 -0.23
CA ASP A 304 -24.59 0.30 -0.95
C ASP A 304 -24.26 0.77 -2.39
N ARG A 305 -25.13 0.39 -3.33
CA ARG A 305 -25.04 0.81 -4.74
C ARG A 305 -25.10 2.33 -4.96
N SER A 306 -25.51 3.09 -3.97
CA SER A 306 -25.51 4.57 -4.01
C SER A 306 -24.11 5.15 -3.79
N GLU A 307 -23.24 4.49 -3.01
CA GLU A 307 -21.86 4.91 -2.72
C GLU A 307 -20.83 4.44 -3.76
N ARG A 308 -21.29 4.13 -4.96
CA ARG A 308 -20.47 3.61 -6.03
C ARG A 308 -19.30 4.53 -6.39
N ILE A 309 -18.13 3.97 -6.53
CA ILE A 309 -16.98 4.65 -7.15
C ILE A 309 -17.02 4.50 -8.67
N ARG A 310 -17.49 3.34 -9.18
CA ARG A 310 -17.50 3.06 -10.62
C ARG A 310 -18.78 2.36 -11.04
N THR A 311 -19.23 2.64 -12.28
CA THR A 311 -20.39 1.99 -12.91
C THR A 311 -20.00 1.33 -14.21
N TYR A 312 -20.34 0.06 -14.36
CA TYR A 312 -20.18 -0.75 -15.56
C TYR A 312 -21.54 -0.93 -16.23
N ASN A 313 -21.77 -0.23 -17.34
CA ASN A 313 -23.04 -0.24 -18.08
C ASN A 313 -22.88 -1.06 -19.35
N PHE A 314 -23.32 -2.31 -19.31
CA PHE A 314 -23.20 -3.26 -20.42
C PHE A 314 -24.04 -2.89 -21.63
N PRO A 315 -25.33 -2.49 -21.49
CA PRO A 315 -26.15 -2.07 -22.62
C PRO A 315 -25.56 -0.91 -23.42
N GLN A 316 -24.80 -0.02 -22.76
CA GLN A 316 -24.20 1.14 -23.40
C GLN A 316 -22.70 0.92 -23.71
N GLY A 317 -22.13 -0.22 -23.36
CA GLY A 317 -20.71 -0.53 -23.57
C GLY A 317 -19.76 0.46 -22.87
N ARG A 318 -20.19 1.10 -21.78
CA ARG A 318 -19.42 2.15 -21.10
C ARG A 318 -19.09 1.80 -19.65
N VAL A 319 -17.95 2.29 -19.21
CA VAL A 319 -17.54 2.34 -17.81
C VAL A 319 -17.42 3.81 -17.39
N THR A 320 -17.90 4.16 -16.20
CA THR A 320 -17.83 5.53 -15.66
C THR A 320 -17.23 5.48 -14.26
N ASP A 321 -16.10 6.17 -14.07
CA ASP A 321 -15.55 6.45 -12.73
C ASP A 321 -16.13 7.77 -12.22
N HIS A 322 -16.85 7.69 -11.12
CA HIS A 322 -17.60 8.85 -10.60
C HIS A 322 -16.75 9.81 -9.79
N ARG A 323 -15.56 9.43 -9.37
CA ARG A 323 -14.65 10.27 -8.57
C ARG A 323 -14.08 11.41 -9.42
N ILE A 324 -13.71 11.09 -10.65
CA ILE A 324 -13.11 12.04 -11.60
C ILE A 324 -14.01 12.31 -12.81
N ASN A 325 -15.27 11.84 -12.78
CA ASN A 325 -16.27 11.96 -13.87
C ASN A 325 -15.74 11.44 -15.23
N LEU A 326 -14.85 10.45 -15.21
CA LEU A 326 -14.31 9.84 -16.41
C LEU A 326 -15.29 8.80 -16.98
N THR A 327 -15.62 8.91 -18.26
CA THR A 327 -16.46 7.94 -18.97
C THR A 327 -15.73 7.40 -20.19
N LEU A 328 -15.56 6.07 -20.26
CA LEU A 328 -14.95 5.36 -21.38
C LEU A 328 -15.96 4.42 -22.03
N TYR A 329 -16.02 4.43 -23.36
CA TYR A 329 -16.88 3.53 -24.17
C TYR A 329 -16.11 2.28 -24.62
N LYS A 330 -15.34 1.71 -23.72
CA LYS A 330 -14.44 0.55 -23.94
C LYS A 330 -14.68 -0.54 -22.89
N LEU A 331 -15.94 -0.74 -22.48
CA LEU A 331 -16.26 -1.68 -21.39
C LEU A 331 -15.72 -3.08 -21.65
N ALA A 332 -15.82 -3.58 -22.89
CA ALA A 332 -15.32 -4.92 -23.22
C ALA A 332 -13.80 -5.04 -23.02
N GLU A 333 -13.04 -4.04 -23.44
CA GLU A 333 -11.58 -4.01 -23.25
C GLU A 333 -11.20 -3.93 -21.75
N VAL A 334 -11.92 -3.11 -20.99
CA VAL A 334 -11.74 -3.00 -19.54
C VAL A 334 -11.99 -4.34 -18.86
N MET A 335 -13.07 -5.06 -19.21
CA MET A 335 -13.36 -6.38 -18.64
C MET A 335 -12.35 -7.46 -19.06
N GLU A 336 -11.58 -7.22 -20.12
CA GLU A 336 -10.46 -8.05 -20.55
C GLU A 336 -9.10 -7.61 -19.97
N GLY A 337 -9.12 -6.68 -18.98
CA GLY A 337 -7.94 -6.30 -18.21
C GLY A 337 -7.23 -5.03 -18.68
N SER A 338 -7.80 -4.24 -19.61
CA SER A 338 -7.23 -2.94 -20.00
C SER A 338 -7.67 -1.85 -19.01
N LEU A 339 -7.10 -1.87 -17.81
CA LEU A 339 -7.45 -0.90 -16.75
C LEU A 339 -6.59 0.36 -16.78
N GLU A 340 -5.54 0.42 -17.58
CA GLU A 340 -4.60 1.54 -17.61
C GLU A 340 -5.29 2.88 -17.87
N ASP A 341 -6.25 2.91 -18.83
CA ASP A 341 -7.04 4.11 -19.18
C ASP A 341 -7.93 4.60 -18.02
N LEU A 342 -8.17 3.78 -16.99
CA LEU A 342 -8.91 4.14 -15.78
C LEU A 342 -7.98 4.49 -14.63
N VAL A 343 -6.94 3.70 -14.43
CA VAL A 343 -6.01 3.84 -13.30
C VAL A 343 -5.12 5.07 -13.46
N GLN A 344 -4.56 5.30 -14.65
CA GLN A 344 -3.63 6.40 -14.86
C GLN A 344 -4.26 7.79 -14.62
N PRO A 345 -5.49 8.09 -15.08
CA PRO A 345 -6.14 9.36 -14.73
C PRO A 345 -6.38 9.53 -13.21
N LEU A 346 -6.69 8.45 -12.49
CA LEU A 346 -6.85 8.51 -11.02
C LEU A 346 -5.54 8.82 -10.31
N VAL A 347 -4.44 8.20 -10.76
CA VAL A 347 -3.10 8.50 -10.25
C VAL A 347 -2.75 9.96 -10.51
N ASN A 348 -3.01 10.44 -11.72
CA ASN A 348 -2.71 11.83 -12.10
C ASN A 348 -3.53 12.85 -11.28
N GLU A 349 -4.82 12.58 -11.07
CA GLU A 349 -5.68 13.44 -10.25
C GLU A 349 -5.21 13.48 -8.79
N PHE A 350 -4.90 12.31 -8.22
CA PHE A 350 -4.34 12.23 -6.87
C PHE A 350 -3.03 12.99 -6.73
N GLN A 351 -2.12 12.88 -7.72
CA GLN A 351 -0.88 13.66 -7.74
C GLN A 351 -1.14 15.16 -7.86
N ALA A 352 -2.14 15.56 -8.66
CA ALA A 352 -2.51 16.97 -8.82
C ALA A 352 -3.08 17.55 -7.51
N GLU A 353 -3.92 16.80 -6.79
CA GLU A 353 -4.43 17.18 -5.47
C GLU A 353 -3.29 17.34 -4.45
N GLN A 354 -2.34 16.41 -4.44
CA GLN A 354 -1.16 16.49 -3.58
C GLN A 354 -0.29 17.71 -3.91
N LEU A 355 -0.06 17.98 -5.20
CA LEU A 355 0.68 19.17 -5.64
C LEU A 355 -0.02 20.47 -5.22
N ALA A 356 -1.34 20.53 -5.33
CA ALA A 356 -2.12 21.68 -4.89
C ALA A 356 -1.96 21.91 -3.38
N SER A 357 -1.99 20.84 -2.57
CA SER A 357 -1.81 20.92 -1.11
C SER A 357 -0.39 21.34 -0.67
N LEU A 358 0.62 21.14 -1.52
CA LEU A 358 1.99 21.59 -1.25
C LEU A 358 2.21 23.05 -1.69
N ALA A 359 1.29 23.61 -2.50
CA ALA A 359 1.39 24.97 -3.00
C ALA A 359 0.81 26.00 -2.02
N ASP A 360 -0.12 25.57 -1.15
CA ASP A 360 -0.69 26.35 -0.05
C ASP A 360 0.24 26.34 1.18
#